data_f316363f9064d2d02baec35f783bf6be
#
_entry.id   f316363f9064d2d02baec35f783bf6be
#
_cell.length_a   1.000
_cell.length_b   1.000
_cell.length_c   1.000
_cell.angle_alpha   90.00
_cell.angle_beta   90.00
_cell.angle_gamma   90.00
#
_symmetry.space_group_name_H-M   'P 1'
#
loop_
_entity.id
_entity.type
_entity.pdbx_description
1 polymer ?
#
loop_
_entity_poly.entity_id
_entity_poly.type
_entity_poly.pdbx_seq_one_letter_code
_entity_poly.pdbx_strand_id
1 'polypeptide(L)'
;MSRKWLPAMADLIDRLSIHQLKEVFIPSNKSIYEREMNEIAHDIDLIISQKDVALSSDLIRAVIILSQINTHIWYNESKVRNGESQDLNLLKLTHGLNGIRNKCMNFIKFYSSESDRLDLKIDCLAAEFEDWKYSFLEQKSRE
;
A
#
# COMPACT_ATOMS: atom_id res chain seq x y z
N MET A 1 0.13 -13.33 -26.99
CA MET A 1 -1.03 -12.67 -26.32
C MET A 1 -0.54 -11.78 -25.19
N SER A 2 -0.95 -10.51 -25.21
CA SER A 2 -0.64 -9.60 -24.10
C SER A 2 -1.60 -9.82 -22.94
N ARG A 3 -1.11 -9.64 -21.72
CA ARG A 3 -1.95 -9.71 -20.51
C ARG A 3 -2.88 -8.51 -20.47
N LYS A 4 -4.14 -8.74 -20.19
CA LYS A 4 -5.17 -7.66 -20.15
C LYS A 4 -5.29 -7.00 -18.78
N TRP A 5 -4.92 -7.71 -17.72
CA TRP A 5 -4.99 -7.19 -16.36
C TRP A 5 -3.58 -6.95 -15.84
N LEU A 6 -3.24 -5.68 -15.64
CA LEU A 6 -1.96 -5.26 -15.08
C LEU A 6 -2.17 -4.54 -13.75
N PRO A 7 -1.25 -4.65 -12.80
CA PRO A 7 -1.34 -3.89 -11.56
C PRO A 7 -1.36 -2.38 -11.82
N ALA A 8 -2.15 -1.65 -11.04
CA ALA A 8 -2.14 -0.20 -11.03
C ALA A 8 -0.89 0.33 -10.32
N MET A 9 -0.57 1.62 -10.50
CA MET A 9 0.57 2.24 -9.82
C MET A 9 0.47 2.10 -8.29
N ALA A 10 -0.72 2.22 -7.72
CA ALA A 10 -0.94 2.03 -6.28
C ALA A 10 -0.53 0.62 -5.82
N ASP A 11 -0.87 -0.41 -6.58
CA ASP A 11 -0.49 -1.79 -6.27
C ASP A 11 1.02 -2.00 -6.36
N LEU A 12 1.66 -1.36 -7.32
CA LEU A 12 3.12 -1.42 -7.50
C LEU A 12 3.86 -0.72 -6.35
N ILE A 13 3.39 0.45 -5.93
CA ILE A 13 3.95 1.19 -4.78
C ILE A 13 3.78 0.38 -3.50
N ASP A 14 2.62 -0.23 -3.30
CA ASP A 14 2.35 -1.09 -2.15
C ASP A 14 3.34 -2.27 -2.11
N ARG A 15 3.52 -2.96 -3.23
CA ARG A 15 4.49 -4.06 -3.34
C ARG A 15 5.93 -3.60 -3.13
N LEU A 16 6.31 -2.45 -3.68
CA LEU A 16 7.64 -1.87 -3.48
C LEU A 16 7.93 -1.65 -2.00
N SER A 17 6.99 -1.08 -1.27
CA SER A 17 7.09 -0.87 0.18
C SER A 17 7.33 -2.18 0.93
N ILE A 18 6.60 -3.23 0.59
CA ILE A 18 6.73 -4.54 1.23
C ILE A 18 8.06 -5.21 0.85
N HIS A 19 8.48 -5.12 -0.40
CA HIS A 19 9.76 -5.68 -0.86
C HIS A 19 10.95 -5.04 -0.17
N GLN A 20 10.88 -3.74 0.13
CA GLN A 20 11.92 -3.05 0.90
C GLN A 20 12.03 -3.61 2.32
N LEU A 21 10.91 -3.95 2.96
CA LEU A 21 10.93 -4.62 4.26
C LEU A 21 11.54 -6.02 4.15
N LYS A 22 11.15 -6.79 3.14
CA LYS A 22 11.69 -8.13 2.89
C LYS A 22 13.20 -8.11 2.64
N GLU A 23 13.70 -7.14 1.90
CA GLU A 23 15.14 -6.99 1.64
C GLU A 23 15.95 -6.89 2.93
N VAL A 24 15.43 -6.15 3.90
CA VAL A 24 16.10 -5.92 5.19
C VAL A 24 15.89 -7.09 6.15
N PHE A 25 14.66 -7.60 6.26
CA PHE A 25 14.29 -8.58 7.28
C PHE A 25 14.43 -10.04 6.83
N ILE A 26 14.62 -10.29 5.53
CA ILE A 26 14.85 -11.63 4.98
C ILE A 26 16.12 -11.60 4.13
N PRO A 27 17.30 -11.44 4.72
CA PRO A 27 18.55 -11.21 3.98
C PRO A 27 18.97 -12.40 3.11
N SER A 28 18.49 -13.60 3.37
CA SER A 28 18.78 -14.78 2.56
C SER A 28 18.29 -14.67 1.11
N ASN A 29 17.25 -13.88 0.86
CA ASN A 29 16.66 -13.68 -0.46
C ASN A 29 16.86 -12.26 -1.01
N LYS A 30 17.80 -11.53 -0.47
CA LYS A 30 18.03 -10.12 -0.79
C LYS A 30 18.16 -9.85 -2.29
N SER A 31 18.94 -10.66 -2.98
CA SER A 31 19.19 -10.50 -4.44
C SER A 31 17.90 -10.67 -5.27
N ILE A 32 17.01 -11.56 -4.85
CA ILE A 32 15.71 -11.79 -5.50
C ILE A 32 14.83 -10.55 -5.34
N TYR A 33 14.73 -10.03 -4.11
CA TYR A 33 13.90 -8.86 -3.82
C TYR A 33 14.43 -7.60 -4.52
N GLU A 34 15.73 -7.43 -4.59
CA GLU A 34 16.36 -6.33 -5.31
C GLU A 34 15.99 -6.36 -6.80
N ARG A 35 16.07 -7.51 -7.44
CA ARG A 35 15.67 -7.67 -8.84
C ARG A 35 14.20 -7.37 -9.06
N GLU A 36 13.32 -7.90 -8.21
CA GLU A 36 11.88 -7.65 -8.29
C GLU A 36 11.55 -6.16 -8.08
N MET A 37 12.22 -5.49 -7.14
CA MET A 37 12.04 -4.05 -6.93
C MET A 37 12.48 -3.22 -8.13
N ASN A 38 13.54 -3.62 -8.83
CA ASN A 38 13.97 -2.95 -10.04
C ASN A 38 12.91 -3.07 -11.15
N GLU A 39 12.28 -4.23 -11.29
CA GLU A 39 11.18 -4.43 -12.24
C GLU A 39 9.96 -3.60 -11.87
N ILE A 40 9.59 -3.57 -10.60
CA ILE A 40 8.46 -2.76 -10.09
C ILE A 40 8.75 -1.27 -10.34
N ALA A 41 9.95 -0.81 -10.01
CA ALA A 41 10.34 0.59 -10.23
C ALA A 41 10.29 0.99 -11.71
N HIS A 42 10.73 0.11 -12.59
CA HIS A 42 10.62 0.33 -14.03
C HIS A 42 9.17 0.55 -14.46
N ASP A 43 8.27 -0.29 -13.98
CA ASP A 43 6.85 -0.18 -14.34
C ASP A 43 6.21 1.07 -13.75
N ILE A 44 6.59 1.47 -12.53
CA ILE A 44 6.14 2.74 -11.93
C ILE A 44 6.56 3.93 -12.78
N ASP A 45 7.83 3.98 -13.17
CA ASP A 45 8.36 5.06 -14.01
C ASP A 45 7.64 5.14 -15.35
N LEU A 46 7.33 3.98 -15.92
CA LEU A 46 6.59 3.90 -17.17
C LEU A 46 5.17 4.48 -17.03
N ILE A 47 4.46 4.14 -15.97
CA ILE A 47 3.12 4.68 -15.69
C ILE A 47 3.17 6.19 -15.47
N ILE A 48 4.14 6.67 -14.69
CA ILE A 48 4.33 8.10 -14.45
C ILE A 48 4.50 8.86 -15.78
N SER A 49 5.31 8.31 -16.67
CA SER A 49 5.55 8.91 -17.98
C SER A 49 4.33 8.85 -18.89
N GLN A 50 3.67 7.70 -19.00
CA GLN A 50 2.54 7.49 -19.90
C GLN A 50 1.29 8.25 -19.49
N LYS A 51 1.04 8.39 -18.20
CA LYS A 51 -0.14 9.05 -17.64
C LYS A 51 0.12 10.47 -17.17
N ASP A 52 1.32 10.97 -17.38
CA ASP A 52 1.74 12.32 -16.98
C ASP A 52 1.42 12.61 -15.51
N VAL A 53 1.78 11.71 -14.63
CA VAL A 53 1.53 11.82 -13.20
C VAL A 53 2.45 12.87 -12.60
N ALA A 54 1.87 13.96 -12.10
CA ALA A 54 2.62 15.03 -11.49
C ALA A 54 3.03 14.69 -10.06
N LEU A 55 4.27 15.04 -9.70
CA LEU A 55 4.72 14.96 -8.30
C LEU A 55 4.06 16.09 -7.49
N SER A 56 3.44 15.73 -6.37
CA SER A 56 2.82 16.68 -5.46
C SER A 56 3.02 16.28 -4.01
N SER A 57 2.82 17.23 -3.10
CA SER A 57 2.88 16.93 -1.67
C SER A 57 1.82 15.91 -1.25
N ASP A 58 0.65 15.93 -1.88
CA ASP A 58 -0.43 14.99 -1.59
C ASP A 58 -0.03 13.56 -1.94
N LEU A 59 0.56 13.35 -3.11
CA LEU A 59 1.07 12.04 -3.52
C LEU A 59 2.17 11.55 -2.58
N ILE A 60 3.11 12.42 -2.25
CA ILE A 60 4.21 12.11 -1.33
C ILE A 60 3.65 11.68 0.04
N ARG A 61 2.68 12.43 0.60
CA ARG A 61 2.05 12.10 1.88
C ARG A 61 1.35 10.75 1.83
N ALA A 62 0.61 10.46 0.76
CA ALA A 62 -0.07 9.17 0.59
C ALA A 62 0.94 8.00 0.56
N VAL A 63 2.05 8.15 -0.15
CA VAL A 63 3.11 7.14 -0.21
C VAL A 63 3.75 6.93 1.16
N ILE A 64 4.03 8.01 1.89
CA ILE A 64 4.60 7.93 3.24
C ILE A 64 3.66 7.20 4.18
N ILE A 65 2.38 7.55 4.19
CA ILE A 65 1.37 6.90 5.04
C ILE A 65 1.28 5.41 4.70
N LEU A 66 1.22 5.09 3.42
CA LEU A 66 1.15 3.69 2.96
C LEU A 66 2.35 2.88 3.45
N SER A 67 3.56 3.41 3.33
CA SER A 67 4.77 2.71 3.78
C SER A 67 4.84 2.54 5.30
N GLN A 68 4.40 3.55 6.06
CA GLN A 68 4.34 3.47 7.51
C GLN A 68 3.32 2.41 7.98
N ILE A 69 2.16 2.37 7.35
CA ILE A 69 1.12 1.38 7.66
C ILE A 69 1.62 -0.02 7.32
N ASN A 70 2.23 -0.22 6.17
CA ASN A 70 2.79 -1.52 5.79
C ASN A 70 3.86 -2.00 6.77
N THR A 71 4.68 -1.10 7.30
CA THR A 71 5.66 -1.43 8.33
C THR A 71 4.98 -1.92 9.62
N HIS A 72 3.94 -1.24 10.07
CA HIS A 72 3.17 -1.66 11.24
C HIS A 72 2.49 -3.02 11.04
N ILE A 73 1.86 -3.22 9.88
CA ILE A 73 1.22 -4.50 9.56
C ILE A 73 2.27 -5.63 9.55
N TRP A 74 3.42 -5.39 8.94
CA TRP A 74 4.53 -6.35 8.90
C TRP A 74 4.93 -6.81 10.30
N TYR A 75 5.18 -5.87 11.22
CA TYR A 75 5.57 -6.20 12.59
C TYR A 75 4.45 -6.93 13.35
N ASN A 76 3.22 -6.49 13.22
CA ASN A 76 2.08 -7.10 13.90
C ASN A 76 1.84 -8.53 13.41
N GLU A 77 1.88 -8.77 12.11
CA GLU A 77 1.74 -10.10 11.54
C GLU A 77 2.91 -11.02 11.92
N SER A 78 4.12 -10.50 11.98
CA SER A 78 5.30 -11.25 12.41
C SER A 78 5.17 -11.71 13.86
N LYS A 79 4.68 -10.87 14.75
CA LYS A 79 4.42 -11.23 16.15
C LYS A 79 3.38 -12.34 16.27
N VAL A 80 2.30 -12.25 15.53
CA VAL A 80 1.24 -13.27 15.52
C VAL A 80 1.77 -14.60 15.01
N ARG A 81 2.51 -14.59 13.89
CA ARG A 81 3.08 -15.80 13.28
C ARG A 81 4.11 -16.50 14.19
N ASN A 82 4.90 -15.72 14.91
CA ASN A 82 5.93 -16.24 15.81
C ASN A 82 5.36 -16.71 17.16
N GLY A 83 4.04 -16.62 17.36
CA GLY A 83 3.39 -16.99 18.60
C GLY A 83 3.68 -16.07 19.78
N GLU A 84 4.31 -14.92 19.53
CA GLU A 84 4.64 -13.94 20.57
C GLU A 84 3.41 -13.23 21.14
N SER A 85 2.34 -13.20 20.36
CA SER A 85 1.06 -12.64 20.81
C SER A 85 -0.10 -13.37 20.15
N GLN A 86 -1.05 -13.83 20.97
CA GLN A 86 -2.36 -14.28 20.54
C GLN A 86 -3.41 -13.23 20.89
N ASP A 87 -3.01 -11.98 21.05
CA ASP A 87 -3.89 -10.90 21.45
C ASP A 87 -4.87 -10.56 20.32
N LEU A 88 -6.15 -10.71 20.63
CA LEU A 88 -7.23 -10.33 19.73
C LEU A 88 -7.19 -8.85 19.36
N ASN A 89 -6.71 -7.99 20.27
CA ASN A 89 -6.55 -6.56 20.00
C ASN A 89 -5.50 -6.28 18.94
N LEU A 90 -4.41 -7.06 18.90
CA LEU A 90 -3.39 -6.94 17.87
C LEU A 90 -3.93 -7.31 16.49
N LEU A 91 -4.77 -8.35 16.43
CA LEU A 91 -5.44 -8.75 15.19
C LEU A 91 -6.40 -7.66 14.70
N LYS A 92 -7.20 -7.09 15.58
CA LYS A 92 -8.10 -5.97 15.28
C LYS A 92 -7.34 -4.76 14.79
N LEU A 93 -6.21 -4.44 15.44
CA LEU A 93 -5.32 -3.35 15.01
C LEU A 93 -4.83 -3.56 13.59
N THR A 94 -4.41 -4.77 13.25
CA THR A 94 -3.95 -5.11 11.91
C THR A 94 -5.05 -4.92 10.87
N HIS A 95 -6.27 -5.33 11.17
CA HIS A 95 -7.43 -5.14 10.28
C HIS A 95 -7.74 -3.65 10.08
N GLY A 96 -7.67 -2.85 11.13
CA GLY A 96 -7.87 -1.41 11.03
C GLY A 96 -6.80 -0.73 10.16
N LEU A 97 -5.54 -1.11 10.32
CA LEU A 97 -4.44 -0.64 9.49
C LEU A 97 -4.64 -1.01 8.02
N ASN A 98 -5.13 -2.22 7.72
CA ASN A 98 -5.47 -2.61 6.36
C ASN A 98 -6.55 -1.73 5.74
N GLY A 99 -7.54 -1.30 6.52
CA GLY A 99 -8.56 -0.37 6.07
C GLY A 99 -8.00 0.99 5.66
N ILE A 100 -7.10 1.54 6.46
CA ILE A 100 -6.41 2.80 6.16
C ILE A 100 -5.51 2.63 4.93
N ARG A 101 -4.79 1.52 4.84
CA ARG A 101 -3.97 1.18 3.68
C ARG A 101 -4.80 1.21 2.39
N ASN A 102 -5.98 0.60 2.40
CA ASN A 102 -6.88 0.58 1.25
C ASN A 102 -7.33 1.98 0.85
N LYS A 103 -7.60 2.88 1.80
CA LYS A 103 -7.92 4.29 1.52
C LYS A 103 -6.76 5.01 0.85
N CYS A 104 -5.53 4.80 1.32
CA CYS A 104 -4.33 5.36 0.68
C CYS A 104 -4.16 4.87 -0.75
N MET A 105 -4.34 3.57 -0.98
CA MET A 105 -4.22 2.99 -2.31
C MET A 105 -5.28 3.52 -3.27
N ASN A 106 -6.52 3.68 -2.80
CA ASN A 106 -7.58 4.26 -3.60
C ASN A 106 -7.28 5.73 -3.95
N PHE A 107 -6.75 6.50 -3.01
CA PHE A 107 -6.31 7.87 -3.28
C PHE A 107 -5.23 7.92 -4.36
N ILE A 108 -4.23 7.06 -4.28
CA ILE A 108 -3.16 6.98 -5.28
C ILE A 108 -3.72 6.60 -6.65
N LYS A 109 -4.68 5.69 -6.73
CA LYS A 109 -5.36 5.34 -7.99
C LYS A 109 -6.05 6.53 -8.63
N PHE A 110 -6.80 7.32 -7.85
CA PHE A 110 -7.44 8.54 -8.36
C PHE A 110 -6.40 9.56 -8.81
N TYR A 111 -5.36 9.74 -8.03
CA TYR A 111 -4.30 10.70 -8.31
C TYR A 111 -3.52 10.35 -9.59
N SER A 112 -3.28 9.06 -9.84
CA SER A 112 -2.54 8.57 -11.00
C SER A 112 -3.40 8.41 -12.26
N SER A 113 -4.66 8.88 -12.25
CA SER A 113 -5.59 8.77 -13.36
C SER A 113 -5.95 7.31 -13.73
N GLU A 114 -5.93 6.43 -12.74
CA GLU A 114 -6.32 5.02 -12.89
C GLU A 114 -7.68 4.72 -12.25
N SER A 115 -8.47 5.77 -12.00
CA SER A 115 -9.80 5.67 -11.37
C SER A 115 -10.86 5.01 -12.25
N ASP A 116 -10.59 4.84 -13.54
CA ASP A 116 -11.43 4.06 -14.47
C ASP A 116 -11.38 2.55 -14.15
N ARG A 117 -10.43 2.12 -13.39
CA ARG A 117 -10.34 0.73 -12.90
C ARG A 117 -11.31 0.55 -11.74
N LEU A 118 -12.21 -0.42 -11.87
CA LEU A 118 -13.28 -0.66 -10.90
C LEU A 118 -12.85 -1.49 -9.68
N ASP A 119 -11.58 -1.81 -9.56
CA ASP A 119 -11.03 -2.61 -8.47
C ASP A 119 -10.61 -1.77 -7.24
N LEU A 120 -11.37 -0.74 -6.94
CA LEU A 120 -11.16 0.02 -5.70
C LEU A 120 -11.25 -0.91 -4.50
N LYS A 121 -10.30 -0.76 -3.60
CA LYS A 121 -10.23 -1.63 -2.43
C LYS A 121 -11.30 -1.29 -1.41
N ILE A 122 -11.99 -2.32 -0.94
CA ILE A 122 -13.03 -2.22 0.08
C ILE A 122 -12.59 -3.04 1.27
N ASP A 123 -12.73 -2.47 2.47
CA ASP A 123 -12.45 -3.18 3.71
C ASP A 123 -13.71 -3.23 4.57
N CYS A 124 -14.28 -4.42 4.67
CA CYS A 124 -15.50 -4.64 5.44
C CYS A 124 -15.28 -4.59 6.97
N LEU A 125 -14.04 -4.69 7.43
CA LEU A 125 -13.69 -4.72 8.85
C LEU A 125 -13.26 -3.34 9.38
N ALA A 126 -13.08 -2.36 8.51
CA ALA A 126 -12.63 -1.02 8.88
C ALA A 126 -13.67 -0.24 9.70
N ALA A 127 -14.94 -0.65 9.69
CA ALA A 127 -16.01 0.01 10.42
C ALA A 127 -15.75 0.09 11.94
N GLU A 128 -15.04 -0.86 12.52
CA GLU A 128 -14.65 -0.87 13.93
C GLU A 128 -13.62 0.21 14.28
N PHE A 129 -13.01 0.84 13.28
CA PHE A 129 -11.92 1.82 13.42
C PHE A 129 -12.29 3.17 12.80
N GLU A 130 -13.55 3.55 12.85
CA GLU A 130 -14.05 4.81 12.26
C GLU A 130 -13.35 6.05 12.81
N ASP A 131 -12.87 6.00 14.05
CA ASP A 131 -12.13 7.10 14.69
C ASP A 131 -10.67 7.19 14.21
N TRP A 132 -10.18 6.19 13.49
CA TRP A 132 -8.83 6.14 12.93
C TRP A 132 -8.80 6.82 11.58
N LYS A 133 -8.73 8.14 11.63
CA LYS A 133 -8.83 8.93 10.42
C LYS A 133 -7.59 9.80 10.24
N TYR A 134 -7.03 9.73 9.03
CA TYR A 134 -6.05 10.73 8.62
C TYR A 134 -6.82 11.90 8.01
N SER A 135 -6.69 13.09 8.60
CA SER A 135 -7.38 14.30 8.14
C SER A 135 -7.16 14.57 6.64
N PHE A 136 -5.98 14.27 6.17
CA PHE A 136 -5.61 14.36 4.76
C PHE A 136 -6.51 13.51 3.86
N LEU A 137 -6.77 12.25 4.23
CA LEU A 137 -7.59 11.33 3.43
C LEU A 137 -9.08 11.67 3.49
N GLU A 138 -9.53 12.27 4.58
CA GLU A 138 -10.93 12.68 4.73
C GLU A 138 -11.29 13.89 3.88
N GLN A 139 -10.39 14.86 3.79
CA GLN A 139 -10.61 16.04 2.97
C GLN A 139 -10.75 15.67 1.49
N LYS A 140 -10.02 14.66 1.03
CA LYS A 140 -10.02 14.23 -0.37
C LYS A 140 -11.23 13.38 -0.74
N SER A 141 -11.91 12.77 0.21
CA SER A 141 -13.13 11.99 -0.06
C SER A 141 -14.37 12.86 -0.22
N ARG A 142 -14.28 14.17 0.06
CA ARG A 142 -15.39 15.14 -0.06
C ARG A 142 -15.34 15.98 -1.34
N GLU A 143 -14.25 15.89 -2.06
CA GLU A 143 -14.06 16.55 -3.37
C GLU A 143 -14.36 15.57 -4.51
#